data_9755c4f1684c4f3accea8e772332298c
#
_entry.id   9755c4f1684c4f3accea8e772332298c
#
_cell.length_a   1.000
_cell.length_b   1.000
_cell.length_c   1.000
_cell.angle_alpha   90.00
_cell.angle_beta   90.00
_cell.angle_gamma   90.00
#
_symmetry.space_group_name_H-M   'P 1'
#
loop_
_entity.id
_entity.type
_entity.pdbx_description
1 polymer ?
#
loop_
_entity_poly.entity_id
_entity_poly.type
_entity_poly.pdbx_seq_one_letter_code
_entity_poly.pdbx_strand_id
1 'polypeptide(L)'
;MQNALLIAAACLLALFSTIGASLPYPILPPLFAADAPNSLNHFLGLPPKLLFGIALTINPFGLMIGSALLGPLSDRFGRRPVLLATALGGAVGHALTAYALVLESYPLFIAARFITGLLQGNGSVARAMLADRLEGDLRLRAFSWLNGAFYMGWLAGPLLAGFTLAWGITTPFWVAMCALVLMATLVAVVLPREAPSKASTSWWHVARNGHSLNLLRYPELRRLFIVQLAYTCGVTAFYEFYPLWLVEGPGFDARGIAWTTAGLCAMMTLTSLGFAGRPSRIAPLRRAAWNAFGVAAAVALVAVGNVWLGLLAIMLFGIPNAFYNAIMPGWCADRFGGYGQGAVMGLLSTIFCIANILMALAGSVLTLIDTRLVLLLGAALSAWAGWRLQGWRVQMAAPASASGASK
;
A
#
# COMPACT_ATOMS: atom_id res chain seq x y z
N MET A 1 12.73 -24.59 6.92
CA MET A 1 11.35 -24.63 7.44
C MET A 1 10.94 -23.28 8.07
N GLN A 2 11.73 -22.69 8.98
CA GLN A 2 11.41 -21.40 9.62
C GLN A 2 11.21 -20.23 8.64
N ASN A 3 12.09 -20.06 7.65
CA ASN A 3 11.95 -18.97 6.65
C ASN A 3 10.68 -19.10 5.80
N ALA A 4 10.27 -20.33 5.46
CA ALA A 4 9.03 -20.55 4.71
C ALA A 4 7.79 -20.17 5.52
N LEU A 5 7.76 -20.52 6.81
CA LEU A 5 6.68 -20.12 7.72
C LEU A 5 6.62 -18.60 7.93
N LEU A 6 7.80 -17.97 8.05
CA LEU A 6 7.90 -16.52 8.19
C LEU A 6 7.33 -15.80 6.95
N ILE A 7 7.73 -16.24 5.75
CA ILE A 7 7.24 -15.68 4.48
C ILE A 7 5.74 -15.90 4.34
N ALA A 8 5.25 -17.10 4.62
CA ALA A 8 3.83 -17.43 4.57
C ALA A 8 3.01 -16.54 5.54
N ALA A 9 3.49 -16.38 6.77
CA ALA A 9 2.84 -15.52 7.76
C ALA A 9 2.80 -14.06 7.31
N ALA A 10 3.89 -13.52 6.73
CA ALA A 10 3.93 -12.18 6.18
C ALA A 10 2.98 -12.00 4.99
N CYS A 11 2.91 -12.97 4.08
CA CYS A 11 2.01 -12.96 2.94
C CYS A 11 0.54 -13.02 3.37
N LEU A 12 0.19 -13.88 4.33
CA LEU A 12 -1.18 -13.96 4.87
C LEU A 12 -1.56 -12.67 5.61
N LEU A 13 -0.65 -12.07 6.37
CA LEU A 13 -0.87 -10.77 6.99
C LEU A 13 -1.16 -9.69 5.93
N ALA A 14 -0.36 -9.64 4.88
CA ALA A 14 -0.55 -8.70 3.79
C ALA A 14 -1.91 -8.91 3.09
N LEU A 15 -2.24 -10.15 2.79
CA LEU A 15 -3.51 -10.54 2.16
C LEU A 15 -4.72 -10.09 3.01
N PHE A 16 -4.79 -10.51 4.26
CA PHE A 16 -5.95 -10.22 5.13
C PHE A 16 -6.06 -8.74 5.49
N SER A 17 -4.93 -8.07 5.72
CA SER A 17 -4.92 -6.62 5.97
C SER A 17 -5.43 -5.85 4.76
N THR A 18 -5.05 -6.27 3.55
CA THR A 18 -5.46 -5.60 2.31
C THR A 18 -6.91 -5.92 1.93
N ILE A 19 -7.38 -7.14 2.18
CA ILE A 19 -8.80 -7.48 2.07
C ILE A 19 -9.61 -6.51 2.94
N GLY A 20 -9.26 -6.34 4.21
CA GLY A 20 -9.93 -5.42 5.12
C GLY A 20 -9.92 -3.96 4.64
N ALA A 21 -8.84 -3.52 3.99
CA ALA A 21 -8.73 -2.18 3.42
C ALA A 21 -9.65 -1.96 2.22
N SER A 22 -9.74 -2.96 1.33
CA SER A 22 -10.46 -2.87 0.04
C SER A 22 -11.95 -3.23 0.12
N LEU A 23 -12.38 -3.92 1.20
CA LEU A 23 -13.77 -4.31 1.45
C LEU A 23 -14.81 -3.18 1.32
N PRO A 24 -14.57 -1.95 1.83
CA PRO A 24 -15.57 -0.89 1.80
C PRO A 24 -15.85 -0.32 0.39
N TYR A 25 -14.95 -0.52 -0.57
CA TYR A 25 -15.09 0.11 -1.88
C TYR A 25 -16.42 -0.16 -2.59
N PRO A 26 -16.96 -1.40 -2.67
CA PRO A 26 -18.27 -1.64 -3.26
C PRO A 26 -19.43 -1.30 -2.30
N ILE A 27 -19.19 -1.18 -0.99
CA ILE A 27 -20.22 -0.97 0.02
C ILE A 27 -20.58 0.51 0.17
N LEU A 28 -19.57 1.39 0.16
CA LEU A 28 -19.75 2.81 0.46
C LEU A 28 -20.59 3.57 -0.57
N PRO A 29 -20.39 3.42 -1.91
CA PRO A 29 -21.15 4.21 -2.88
C PRO A 29 -22.68 4.10 -2.73
N PRO A 30 -23.28 2.91 -2.57
CA PRO A 30 -24.72 2.80 -2.36
C PRO A 30 -25.21 3.44 -1.06
N LEU A 31 -24.40 3.40 0.01
CA LEU A 31 -24.75 3.98 1.32
C LEU A 31 -24.82 5.51 1.29
N PHE A 32 -24.00 6.14 0.48
CA PHE A 32 -23.92 7.58 0.34
C PHE A 32 -24.62 8.11 -0.91
N ALA A 33 -25.40 7.26 -1.61
CA ALA A 33 -26.25 7.71 -2.69
C ALA A 33 -27.30 8.69 -2.18
N ALA A 34 -27.61 9.74 -2.95
CA ALA A 34 -28.52 10.80 -2.52
C ALA A 34 -29.93 10.29 -2.23
N ASP A 35 -30.33 9.21 -2.90
CA ASP A 35 -31.68 8.60 -2.79
C ASP A 35 -31.78 7.56 -1.67
N ALA A 36 -30.69 7.28 -0.93
CA ALA A 36 -30.70 6.34 0.18
C ALA A 36 -30.95 7.09 1.51
N PRO A 37 -32.17 7.05 2.07
CA PRO A 37 -32.45 7.73 3.34
C PRO A 37 -31.81 6.93 4.48
N ASN A 38 -30.66 7.37 4.95
CA ASN A 38 -29.99 6.83 6.15
C ASN A 38 -29.25 7.94 6.88
N SER A 39 -28.95 7.74 8.17
CA SER A 39 -28.29 8.76 9.00
C SER A 39 -26.80 8.92 8.69
N LEU A 40 -26.19 8.03 7.90
CA LEU A 40 -24.80 8.12 7.47
C LEU A 40 -24.60 9.20 6.40
N ASN A 41 -25.59 9.41 5.53
CA ASN A 41 -25.51 10.41 4.47
C ASN A 41 -26.20 11.74 4.82
N HIS A 42 -26.72 11.88 6.06
CA HIS A 42 -27.32 13.09 6.61
C HIS A 42 -26.63 13.47 7.92
N PHE A 43 -25.52 14.20 7.84
CA PHE A 43 -24.76 14.62 9.01
C PHE A 43 -24.36 16.10 8.89
N LEU A 44 -24.69 16.90 9.90
CA LEU A 44 -24.39 18.35 9.98
C LEU A 44 -24.85 19.18 8.77
N GLY A 45 -25.86 18.72 8.05
CA GLY A 45 -26.32 19.41 6.83
C GLY A 45 -25.35 19.36 5.64
N LEU A 46 -24.29 18.55 5.72
CA LEU A 46 -23.32 18.38 4.64
C LEU A 46 -23.89 17.53 3.49
N PRO A 47 -23.56 17.85 2.25
CA PRO A 47 -23.99 17.05 1.10
C PRO A 47 -23.48 15.60 1.18
N PRO A 48 -24.30 14.57 0.81
CA PRO A 48 -23.89 13.17 0.83
C PRO A 48 -22.56 12.90 0.09
N LYS A 49 -22.32 13.58 -1.03
CA LYS A 49 -21.06 13.45 -1.78
C LYS A 49 -19.83 13.89 -0.98
N LEU A 50 -19.96 14.91 -0.14
CA LEU A 50 -18.87 15.37 0.72
C LEU A 50 -18.62 14.38 1.85
N LEU A 51 -19.69 13.87 2.47
CA LEU A 51 -19.61 12.83 3.52
C LEU A 51 -18.96 11.55 2.97
N PHE A 52 -19.32 11.14 1.76
CA PHE A 52 -18.69 10.05 1.04
C PHE A 52 -17.18 10.26 0.82
N GLY A 53 -16.79 11.44 0.33
CA GLY A 53 -15.39 11.80 0.11
C GLY A 53 -14.56 11.72 1.41
N ILE A 54 -15.10 12.23 2.53
CA ILE A 54 -14.45 12.10 3.85
C ILE A 54 -14.33 10.62 4.26
N ALA A 55 -15.39 9.84 4.07
CA ALA A 55 -15.42 8.41 4.40
C ALA A 55 -14.37 7.59 3.62
N LEU A 56 -14.12 7.94 2.35
CA LEU A 56 -13.06 7.33 1.54
C LEU A 56 -11.66 7.76 1.97
N THR A 57 -11.48 9.04 2.32
CA THR A 57 -10.16 9.63 2.59
C THR A 57 -9.64 9.30 3.97
N ILE A 58 -10.53 9.11 4.96
CA ILE A 58 -10.13 8.99 6.37
C ILE A 58 -9.27 7.75 6.65
N ASN A 59 -9.52 6.64 5.97
CA ASN A 59 -8.74 5.41 6.14
C ASN A 59 -7.32 5.56 5.54
N PRO A 60 -7.11 6.02 4.29
CA PRO A 60 -5.78 6.36 3.76
C PRO A 60 -5.03 7.39 4.61
N PHE A 61 -5.73 8.36 5.19
CA PHE A 61 -5.13 9.34 6.11
C PHE A 61 -4.62 8.68 7.39
N GLY A 62 -5.42 7.80 8.00
CA GLY A 62 -4.98 6.97 9.13
C GLY A 62 -3.79 6.09 8.77
N LEU A 63 -3.83 5.44 7.60
CA LEU A 63 -2.75 4.59 7.08
C LEU A 63 -1.44 5.37 6.89
N MET A 64 -1.50 6.62 6.44
CA MET A 64 -0.34 7.49 6.31
C MET A 64 0.36 7.70 7.66
N ILE A 65 -0.40 8.04 8.68
CA ILE A 65 0.13 8.23 10.05
C ILE A 65 0.66 6.91 10.60
N GLY A 66 -0.12 5.83 10.46
CA GLY A 66 0.26 4.49 10.91
C GLY A 66 1.55 3.99 10.26
N SER A 67 1.70 4.16 8.96
CA SER A 67 2.89 3.74 8.22
C SER A 67 4.14 4.50 8.66
N ALA A 68 4.00 5.77 9.01
CA ALA A 68 5.11 6.58 9.51
C ALA A 68 5.57 6.18 10.92
N LEU A 69 4.66 5.64 11.74
CA LEU A 69 4.91 5.34 13.15
C LEU A 69 5.20 3.85 13.42
N LEU A 70 4.42 2.94 12.82
CA LEU A 70 4.46 1.51 13.15
C LEU A 70 5.79 0.84 12.78
N GLY A 71 6.43 1.29 11.69
CA GLY A 71 7.75 0.83 11.30
C GLY A 71 8.79 1.05 12.41
N PRO A 72 9.08 2.31 12.79
CA PRO A 72 9.99 2.65 13.88
C PRO A 72 9.59 2.05 15.24
N LEU A 73 8.30 1.99 15.55
CA LEU A 73 7.82 1.32 16.77
C LEU A 73 8.17 -0.16 16.76
N SER A 74 8.08 -0.82 15.62
CA SER A 74 8.43 -2.23 15.50
C SER A 74 9.94 -2.49 15.57
N ASP A 75 10.77 -1.54 15.13
CA ASP A 75 12.24 -1.60 15.32
C ASP A 75 12.61 -1.60 16.81
N ARG A 76 11.81 -0.92 17.62
CA ARG A 76 12.08 -0.73 19.04
C ARG A 76 11.42 -1.75 19.94
N PHE A 77 10.13 -2.00 19.74
CA PHE A 77 9.34 -2.88 20.61
C PHE A 77 9.31 -4.34 20.13
N GLY A 78 9.92 -4.60 18.97
CA GLY A 78 9.90 -5.90 18.32
C GLY A 78 8.77 -6.02 17.28
N ARG A 79 8.98 -6.86 16.27
CA ARG A 79 8.04 -7.06 15.14
C ARG A 79 6.75 -7.73 15.62
N ARG A 80 6.89 -8.81 16.40
CA ARG A 80 5.75 -9.63 16.85
C ARG A 80 4.74 -8.85 17.70
N PRO A 81 5.10 -8.11 18.76
CA PRO A 81 4.14 -7.34 19.54
C PRO A 81 3.38 -6.30 18.71
N VAL A 82 4.07 -5.59 17.82
CA VAL A 82 3.44 -4.58 16.96
C VAL A 82 2.49 -5.22 15.94
N LEU A 83 2.86 -6.35 15.33
CA LEU A 83 1.97 -7.09 14.42
C LEU A 83 0.72 -7.62 15.14
N LEU A 84 0.87 -8.14 16.37
CA LEU A 84 -0.26 -8.58 17.19
C LEU A 84 -1.19 -7.41 17.54
N ALA A 85 -0.63 -6.30 18.02
CA ALA A 85 -1.40 -5.12 18.39
C ALA A 85 -2.15 -4.54 17.18
N THR A 86 -1.51 -4.50 16.00
CA THR A 86 -2.14 -3.99 14.78
C THR A 86 -3.21 -4.94 14.23
N ALA A 87 -3.00 -6.25 14.28
CA ALA A 87 -4.00 -7.23 13.83
C ALA A 87 -5.24 -7.21 14.74
N LEU A 88 -5.06 -7.25 16.06
CA LEU A 88 -6.17 -7.21 17.02
C LEU A 88 -6.88 -5.86 16.99
N GLY A 89 -6.13 -4.76 16.96
CA GLY A 89 -6.71 -3.42 16.85
C GLY A 89 -7.45 -3.21 15.52
N GLY A 90 -6.94 -3.74 14.41
CA GLY A 90 -7.64 -3.76 13.12
C GLY A 90 -8.94 -4.57 13.19
N ALA A 91 -8.94 -5.73 13.87
CA ALA A 91 -10.13 -6.51 14.11
C ALA A 91 -11.21 -5.72 14.89
N VAL A 92 -10.79 -5.05 15.97
CA VAL A 92 -11.66 -4.13 16.73
C VAL A 92 -12.17 -2.99 15.84
N GLY A 93 -11.32 -2.40 15.02
CA GLY A 93 -11.70 -1.34 14.08
C GLY A 93 -12.77 -1.79 13.08
N HIS A 94 -12.68 -3.01 12.53
CA HIS A 94 -13.71 -3.57 11.67
C HIS A 94 -15.01 -3.87 12.42
N ALA A 95 -14.94 -4.41 13.65
CA ALA A 95 -16.10 -4.59 14.50
C ALA A 95 -16.81 -3.27 14.82
N LEU A 96 -16.04 -2.21 15.14
CA LEU A 96 -16.57 -0.86 15.34
C LEU A 96 -17.19 -0.28 14.06
N THR A 97 -16.61 -0.57 12.89
CA THR A 97 -17.18 -0.17 11.60
C THR A 97 -18.53 -0.86 11.37
N ALA A 98 -18.62 -2.17 11.62
CA ALA A 98 -19.87 -2.91 11.54
C ALA A 98 -20.94 -2.34 12.51
N TYR A 99 -20.54 -2.07 13.74
CA TYR A 99 -21.41 -1.49 14.76
C TYR A 99 -21.88 -0.06 14.40
N ALA A 100 -20.99 0.75 13.84
CA ALA A 100 -21.33 2.09 13.35
C ALA A 100 -22.36 2.06 12.22
N LEU A 101 -22.33 1.03 11.37
CA LEU A 101 -23.34 0.81 10.32
C LEU A 101 -24.70 0.42 10.91
N VAL A 102 -24.71 -0.40 11.97
CA VAL A 102 -25.96 -0.78 12.68
C VAL A 102 -26.60 0.43 13.36
N LEU A 103 -25.78 1.28 14.00
CA LEU A 103 -26.24 2.51 14.66
C LEU A 103 -26.48 3.67 13.68
N GLU A 104 -26.16 3.49 12.41
CA GLU A 104 -26.17 4.55 11.38
C GLU A 104 -25.45 5.82 11.85
N SER A 105 -24.37 5.67 12.64
CA SER A 105 -23.61 6.78 13.20
C SER A 105 -22.42 7.17 12.34
N TYR A 106 -22.53 8.26 11.60
CA TYR A 106 -21.44 8.79 10.77
C TYR A 106 -20.16 9.10 11.56
N PRO A 107 -20.19 9.80 12.73
CA PRO A 107 -18.98 10.06 13.50
C PRO A 107 -18.26 8.80 13.95
N LEU A 108 -19.02 7.78 14.41
CA LEU A 108 -18.46 6.51 14.85
C LEU A 108 -17.85 5.75 13.65
N PHE A 109 -18.52 5.79 12.50
CA PHE A 109 -18.01 5.20 11.25
C PHE A 109 -16.68 5.83 10.85
N ILE A 110 -16.57 7.16 10.83
CA ILE A 110 -15.33 7.88 10.50
C ILE A 110 -14.22 7.55 11.50
N ALA A 111 -14.50 7.55 12.80
CA ALA A 111 -13.53 7.18 13.84
C ALA A 111 -13.03 5.75 13.67
N ALA A 112 -13.94 4.78 13.44
CA ALA A 112 -13.60 3.38 13.21
C ALA A 112 -12.72 3.21 11.94
N ARG A 113 -13.06 3.89 10.86
CA ARG A 113 -12.27 3.87 9.61
C ARG A 113 -10.89 4.48 9.78
N PHE A 114 -10.78 5.59 10.55
CA PHE A 114 -9.48 6.19 10.89
C PHE A 114 -8.60 5.22 11.69
N ILE A 115 -9.15 4.62 12.76
CA ILE A 115 -8.44 3.64 13.61
C ILE A 115 -7.99 2.44 12.76
N THR A 116 -8.88 1.92 11.91
CA THR A 116 -8.55 0.81 11.02
C THR A 116 -7.39 1.18 10.09
N GLY A 117 -7.44 2.35 9.47
CA GLY A 117 -6.35 2.86 8.63
C GLY A 117 -5.04 2.98 9.38
N LEU A 118 -5.05 3.59 10.57
CA LEU A 118 -3.87 3.76 11.42
C LEU A 118 -3.16 2.41 11.69
N LEU A 119 -3.93 1.36 11.92
CA LEU A 119 -3.42 0.02 12.25
C LEU A 119 -3.08 -0.82 11.01
N GLN A 120 -3.58 -0.49 9.84
CA GLN A 120 -3.21 -1.13 8.57
C GLN A 120 -1.79 -0.80 8.08
N GLY A 121 -1.08 0.13 8.70
CA GLY A 121 0.34 0.40 8.45
C GLY A 121 1.28 -0.78 8.76
N ASN A 122 0.76 -1.92 9.20
CA ASN A 122 1.48 -3.16 9.51
C ASN A 122 2.21 -3.79 8.30
N GLY A 123 1.85 -3.42 7.07
CA GLY A 123 2.58 -3.82 5.87
C GLY A 123 4.04 -3.38 5.86
N SER A 124 4.36 -2.22 6.45
CA SER A 124 5.73 -1.75 6.64
C SER A 124 6.50 -2.65 7.62
N VAL A 125 5.83 -3.11 8.69
CA VAL A 125 6.39 -4.02 9.69
C VAL A 125 6.65 -5.40 9.11
N ALA A 126 5.73 -5.92 8.29
CA ALA A 126 5.90 -7.20 7.59
C ALA A 126 7.11 -7.15 6.63
N ARG A 127 7.27 -6.06 5.86
CA ARG A 127 8.45 -5.86 4.99
C ARG A 127 9.73 -5.79 5.81
N ALA A 128 9.73 -5.03 6.91
CA ALA A 128 10.90 -4.91 7.78
C ALA A 128 11.29 -6.26 8.39
N MET A 129 10.31 -7.04 8.85
CA MET A 129 10.55 -8.40 9.38
C MET A 129 11.22 -9.33 8.36
N LEU A 130 10.77 -9.28 7.11
CA LEU A 130 11.41 -10.05 6.02
C LEU A 130 12.81 -9.52 5.71
N ALA A 131 13.01 -8.20 5.75
CA ALA A 131 14.31 -7.57 5.53
C ALA A 131 15.33 -7.94 6.60
N ASP A 132 14.92 -8.04 7.87
CA ASP A 132 15.77 -8.40 8.99
C ASP A 132 16.23 -9.87 8.98
N ARG A 133 15.41 -10.77 8.43
CA ARG A 133 15.58 -12.22 8.52
C ARG A 133 16.07 -12.88 7.24
N LEU A 134 15.97 -12.21 6.12
CA LEU A 134 16.25 -12.76 4.80
C LEU A 134 17.28 -11.89 4.06
N GLU A 135 18.13 -12.54 3.27
CA GLU A 135 19.16 -11.88 2.47
C GLU A 135 19.12 -12.36 1.02
N GLY A 136 19.75 -11.59 0.14
CA GLY A 136 19.97 -11.92 -1.25
C GLY A 136 18.69 -12.30 -2.01
N ASP A 137 18.78 -13.39 -2.78
CA ASP A 137 17.69 -13.86 -3.65
C ASP A 137 16.44 -14.29 -2.90
N LEU A 138 16.59 -14.84 -1.68
CA LEU A 138 15.45 -15.25 -0.88
C LEU A 138 14.64 -14.05 -0.41
N ARG A 139 15.31 -12.94 -0.03
CA ARG A 139 14.63 -11.68 0.32
C ARG A 139 13.90 -11.08 -0.88
N LEU A 140 14.52 -11.08 -2.06
CA LEU A 140 13.87 -10.62 -3.29
C LEU A 140 12.60 -11.42 -3.61
N ARG A 141 12.66 -12.75 -3.50
CA ARG A 141 11.50 -13.64 -3.68
C ARG A 141 10.42 -13.37 -2.64
N ALA A 142 10.80 -13.21 -1.38
CA ALA A 142 9.87 -12.94 -0.29
C ALA A 142 9.12 -11.62 -0.49
N PHE A 143 9.81 -10.54 -0.89
CA PHE A 143 9.16 -9.27 -1.24
C PHE A 143 8.25 -9.39 -2.46
N SER A 144 8.65 -10.18 -3.45
CA SER A 144 7.82 -10.46 -4.62
C SER A 144 6.52 -11.17 -4.24
N TRP A 145 6.60 -12.23 -3.42
CA TRP A 145 5.42 -12.96 -2.93
C TRP A 145 4.53 -12.10 -2.04
N LEU A 146 5.14 -11.28 -1.17
CA LEU A 146 4.42 -10.32 -0.33
C LEU A 146 3.62 -9.33 -1.19
N ASN A 147 4.21 -8.79 -2.26
CA ASN A 147 3.50 -7.91 -3.18
C ASN A 147 2.38 -8.65 -3.93
N GLY A 148 2.60 -9.89 -4.34
CA GLY A 148 1.55 -10.74 -4.91
C GLY A 148 0.38 -10.92 -3.94
N ALA A 149 0.66 -11.11 -2.65
CA ALA A 149 -0.37 -11.21 -1.61
C ALA A 149 -1.15 -9.89 -1.43
N PHE A 150 -0.48 -8.73 -1.49
CA PHE A 150 -1.17 -7.42 -1.50
C PHE A 150 -2.10 -7.29 -2.71
N TYR A 151 -1.64 -7.60 -3.92
CA TYR A 151 -2.47 -7.52 -5.13
C TYR A 151 -3.67 -8.47 -5.08
N MET A 152 -3.45 -9.68 -4.56
CA MET A 152 -4.52 -10.66 -4.34
C MET A 152 -5.55 -10.15 -3.33
N GLY A 153 -5.11 -9.44 -2.29
CA GLY A 153 -6.00 -8.82 -1.30
C GLY A 153 -6.87 -7.71 -1.91
N TRP A 154 -6.29 -6.87 -2.78
CA TRP A 154 -7.05 -5.86 -3.52
C TRP A 154 -8.09 -6.44 -4.47
N LEU A 155 -7.84 -7.62 -5.04
CA LEU A 155 -8.80 -8.35 -5.85
C LEU A 155 -9.87 -9.04 -4.99
N ALA A 156 -9.43 -9.74 -3.94
CA ALA A 156 -10.31 -10.58 -3.11
C ALA A 156 -11.27 -9.76 -2.23
N GLY A 157 -10.86 -8.57 -1.78
CA GLY A 157 -11.68 -7.74 -0.89
C GLY A 157 -13.05 -7.35 -1.48
N PRO A 158 -13.10 -6.68 -2.64
CA PRO A 158 -14.36 -6.35 -3.29
C PRO A 158 -15.21 -7.57 -3.66
N LEU A 159 -14.58 -8.69 -4.08
CA LEU A 159 -15.30 -9.93 -4.35
C LEU A 159 -15.93 -10.48 -3.07
N LEU A 160 -15.16 -10.55 -1.98
CA LEU A 160 -15.66 -10.99 -0.69
C LEU A 160 -16.83 -10.11 -0.20
N ALA A 161 -16.70 -8.80 -0.35
CA ALA A 161 -17.77 -7.88 -0.03
C ALA A 161 -19.03 -8.18 -0.86
N GLY A 162 -18.90 -8.31 -2.19
CA GLY A 162 -20.02 -8.62 -3.08
C GLY A 162 -20.76 -9.89 -2.70
N PHE A 163 -20.02 -10.97 -2.38
CA PHE A 163 -20.64 -12.22 -1.95
C PHE A 163 -21.31 -12.15 -0.57
N THR A 164 -20.71 -11.43 0.38
CA THR A 164 -21.16 -11.39 1.76
C THR A 164 -22.23 -10.34 2.04
N LEU A 165 -22.38 -9.34 1.15
CA LEU A 165 -23.45 -8.34 1.22
C LEU A 165 -24.86 -8.95 1.18
N ALA A 166 -25.03 -10.11 0.52
CA ALA A 166 -26.29 -10.84 0.49
C ALA A 166 -26.79 -11.25 1.89
N TRP A 167 -25.89 -11.37 2.87
CA TRP A 167 -26.19 -11.72 4.26
C TRP A 167 -26.31 -10.50 5.20
N GLY A 168 -26.15 -9.30 4.64
CA GLY A 168 -26.27 -8.04 5.36
C GLY A 168 -25.04 -7.14 5.19
N ILE A 169 -25.26 -5.83 5.31
CA ILE A 169 -24.27 -4.79 5.04
C ILE A 169 -23.06 -4.82 5.99
N THR A 170 -23.24 -5.37 7.20
CA THR A 170 -22.21 -5.50 8.22
C THR A 170 -21.39 -6.78 8.08
N THR A 171 -21.91 -7.79 7.37
CA THR A 171 -21.29 -9.12 7.26
C THR A 171 -19.85 -9.07 6.72
N PRO A 172 -19.53 -8.29 5.67
CA PRO A 172 -18.15 -8.16 5.19
C PRO A 172 -17.17 -7.73 6.29
N PHE A 173 -17.57 -6.81 7.16
CA PHE A 173 -16.72 -6.29 8.26
C PHE A 173 -16.52 -7.33 9.36
N TRP A 174 -17.55 -8.14 9.68
CA TRP A 174 -17.41 -9.25 10.63
C TRP A 174 -16.47 -10.33 10.08
N VAL A 175 -16.55 -10.64 8.78
CA VAL A 175 -15.63 -11.57 8.13
C VAL A 175 -14.21 -11.05 8.19
N ALA A 176 -13.98 -9.74 7.92
CA ALA A 176 -12.67 -9.12 8.03
C ALA A 176 -12.14 -9.15 9.48
N MET A 177 -13.00 -8.90 10.46
CA MET A 177 -12.66 -9.04 11.88
C MET A 177 -12.18 -10.46 12.20
N CYS A 178 -12.94 -11.49 11.83
CA CYS A 178 -12.58 -12.89 12.05
C CYS A 178 -11.25 -13.25 11.37
N ALA A 179 -11.01 -12.80 10.14
CA ALA A 179 -9.77 -13.02 9.42
C ALA A 179 -8.57 -12.40 10.13
N LEU A 180 -8.72 -11.18 10.69
CA LEU A 180 -7.65 -10.53 11.44
C LEU A 180 -7.40 -11.16 12.82
N VAL A 181 -8.43 -11.69 13.49
CA VAL A 181 -8.27 -12.49 14.73
C VAL A 181 -7.53 -13.79 14.42
N LEU A 182 -7.91 -14.48 13.34
CA LEU A 182 -7.19 -15.68 12.87
C LEU A 182 -5.72 -15.35 12.57
N MET A 183 -5.49 -14.20 11.91
CA MET A 183 -4.16 -13.70 11.62
C MET A 183 -3.35 -13.40 12.88
N ALA A 184 -3.96 -12.74 13.88
CA ALA A 184 -3.31 -12.50 15.17
C ALA A 184 -2.90 -13.82 15.85
N THR A 185 -3.77 -14.82 15.80
CA THR A 185 -3.49 -16.17 16.31
C THR A 185 -2.31 -16.79 15.57
N LEU A 186 -2.28 -16.71 14.25
CA LEU A 186 -1.19 -17.22 13.42
C LEU A 186 0.15 -16.52 13.77
N VAL A 187 0.15 -15.20 13.89
CA VAL A 187 1.32 -14.42 14.30
C VAL A 187 1.79 -14.83 15.70
N ALA A 188 0.85 -15.07 16.63
CA ALA A 188 1.17 -15.48 18.00
C ALA A 188 1.84 -16.88 18.07
N VAL A 189 1.44 -17.78 17.17
CA VAL A 189 1.96 -19.16 17.14
C VAL A 189 3.25 -19.27 16.33
N VAL A 190 3.29 -18.62 15.15
CA VAL A 190 4.39 -18.81 14.17
C VAL A 190 5.59 -17.93 14.48
N LEU A 191 5.38 -16.69 14.93
CA LEU A 191 6.48 -15.77 15.17
C LEU A 191 7.10 -15.99 16.55
N PRO A 192 8.43 -16.17 16.62
CA PRO A 192 9.11 -16.32 17.89
C PRO A 192 8.96 -15.06 18.76
N ARG A 193 9.00 -15.25 20.07
CA ARG A 193 9.07 -14.13 21.01
C ARG A 193 10.44 -13.48 20.89
N GLU A 194 10.46 -12.24 20.46
CA GLU A 194 11.69 -11.44 20.46
C GLU A 194 11.95 -10.93 21.88
N ALA A 195 13.22 -10.94 22.29
CA ALA A 195 13.60 -10.31 23.54
C ALA A 195 13.31 -8.80 23.45
N PRO A 196 12.67 -8.18 24.45
CA PRO A 196 12.42 -6.75 24.43
C PRO A 196 13.76 -6.01 24.29
N SER A 197 13.81 -5.05 23.39
CA SER A 197 14.96 -4.16 23.27
C SER A 197 15.17 -3.46 24.61
N LYS A 198 16.41 -3.49 25.13
CA LYS A 198 16.77 -2.91 26.45
C LYS A 198 16.60 -1.38 26.57
N ALA A 199 16.05 -0.74 25.59
CA ALA A 199 15.93 0.71 25.56
C ALA A 199 14.64 1.20 26.25
N SER A 200 14.81 1.87 27.38
CA SER A 200 13.80 2.42 28.30
C SER A 200 13.04 3.67 27.81
N THR A 201 13.01 3.97 26.50
CA THR A 201 12.32 5.16 26.03
C THR A 201 10.86 4.89 25.71
N SER A 202 9.99 5.81 26.16
CA SER A 202 8.54 5.78 25.93
C SER A 202 8.18 5.70 24.42
N TRP A 203 7.07 5.00 24.10
CA TRP A 203 6.50 4.98 22.75
C TRP A 203 6.25 6.39 22.21
N TRP A 204 5.90 7.35 23.09
CA TRP A 204 5.67 8.74 22.74
C TRP A 204 6.93 9.43 22.22
N HIS A 205 8.09 9.14 22.81
CA HIS A 205 9.37 9.64 22.33
C HIS A 205 9.70 9.11 20.93
N VAL A 206 9.39 7.84 20.65
CA VAL A 206 9.58 7.24 19.31
C VAL A 206 8.60 7.88 18.32
N ALA A 207 7.35 8.07 18.70
CA ALA A 207 6.34 8.71 17.87
C ALA A 207 6.72 10.16 17.52
N ARG A 208 7.28 10.92 18.48
CA ARG A 208 7.66 12.32 18.25
C ARG A 208 8.99 12.49 17.51
N ASN A 209 9.99 11.68 17.86
CA ASN A 209 11.36 11.87 17.39
C ASN A 209 11.88 10.75 16.47
N GLY A 210 11.20 9.61 16.44
CA GLY A 210 11.63 8.40 15.70
C GLY A 210 10.77 8.04 14.49
N HIS A 211 9.81 8.88 14.07
CA HIS A 211 8.95 8.57 12.93
C HIS A 211 9.72 8.52 11.60
N SER A 212 9.23 7.73 10.64
CA SER A 212 9.92 7.47 9.36
C SER A 212 10.28 8.76 8.58
N LEU A 213 9.50 9.83 8.71
CA LEU A 213 9.77 11.10 8.04
C LEU A 213 11.04 11.82 8.55
N ASN A 214 11.55 11.46 9.75
CA ASN A 214 12.82 11.98 10.23
C ASN A 214 14.01 11.53 9.36
N LEU A 215 13.83 10.46 8.60
CA LEU A 215 14.82 9.98 7.63
C LEU A 215 15.07 11.00 6.49
N LEU A 216 14.14 11.93 6.26
CA LEU A 216 14.30 12.99 5.26
C LEU A 216 15.39 14.02 5.60
N ARG A 217 15.93 13.99 6.84
CA ARG A 217 17.12 14.76 7.22
C ARG A 217 18.36 14.31 6.44
N TYR A 218 18.42 13.05 6.02
CA TYR A 218 19.53 12.50 5.27
C TYR A 218 19.34 12.76 3.77
N PRO A 219 20.32 13.40 3.08
CA PRO A 219 20.18 13.79 1.68
C PRO A 219 19.88 12.63 0.73
N GLU A 220 20.47 11.43 0.97
CA GLU A 220 20.24 10.24 0.15
C GLU A 220 18.79 9.74 0.28
N LEU A 221 18.26 9.70 1.51
CA LEU A 221 16.89 9.27 1.76
C LEU A 221 15.87 10.32 1.27
N ARG A 222 16.22 11.60 1.30
CA ARG A 222 15.41 12.65 0.68
C ARG A 222 15.35 12.51 -0.84
N ARG A 223 16.48 12.14 -1.49
CA ARG A 223 16.49 11.82 -2.94
C ARG A 223 15.62 10.60 -3.23
N LEU A 224 15.74 9.53 -2.44
CA LEU A 224 14.90 8.35 -2.54
C LEU A 224 13.42 8.71 -2.42
N PHE A 225 13.07 9.52 -1.41
CA PHE A 225 11.71 9.97 -1.18
C PHE A 225 11.12 10.65 -2.43
N ILE A 226 11.83 11.61 -3.02
CA ILE A 226 11.35 12.36 -4.18
C ILE A 226 11.18 11.44 -5.40
N VAL A 227 12.15 10.57 -5.67
CA VAL A 227 12.10 9.66 -6.83
C VAL A 227 11.00 8.62 -6.64
N GLN A 228 10.90 8.05 -5.44
CA GLN A 228 9.87 7.06 -5.13
C GLN A 228 8.47 7.69 -5.11
N LEU A 229 8.33 8.93 -4.62
CA LEU A 229 7.08 9.68 -4.64
C LEU A 229 6.62 9.92 -6.08
N ALA A 230 7.51 10.38 -6.95
CA ALA A 230 7.19 10.59 -8.37
C ALA A 230 6.73 9.30 -9.06
N TYR A 231 7.47 8.19 -8.87
CA TYR A 231 7.05 6.89 -9.40
C TYR A 231 5.68 6.47 -8.87
N THR A 232 5.48 6.57 -7.56
CA THR A 232 4.22 6.15 -6.92
C THR A 232 3.05 7.05 -7.34
N CYS A 233 3.26 8.36 -7.50
CA CYS A 233 2.27 9.26 -8.09
C CYS A 233 1.89 8.82 -9.50
N GLY A 234 2.87 8.44 -10.33
CA GLY A 234 2.60 7.95 -11.67
C GLY A 234 1.77 6.67 -11.69
N VAL A 235 2.07 5.73 -10.82
CA VAL A 235 1.31 4.49 -10.63
C VAL A 235 -0.08 4.78 -10.10
N THR A 236 -0.22 5.67 -9.11
CA THR A 236 -1.51 6.05 -8.52
C THR A 236 -2.40 6.78 -9.55
N ALA A 237 -1.82 7.68 -10.34
CA ALA A 237 -2.55 8.33 -11.43
C ALA A 237 -3.18 7.31 -12.38
N PHE A 238 -2.45 6.25 -12.71
CA PHE A 238 -3.01 5.16 -13.51
C PHE A 238 -4.15 4.46 -12.77
N TYR A 239 -3.94 3.97 -11.52
CA TYR A 239 -4.94 3.18 -10.81
C TYR A 239 -6.25 3.93 -10.55
N GLU A 240 -6.19 5.21 -10.25
CA GLU A 240 -7.38 6.00 -9.95
C GLU A 240 -8.15 6.42 -11.19
N PHE A 241 -7.48 6.59 -12.34
CA PHE A 241 -8.10 7.22 -13.51
C PHE A 241 -8.24 6.32 -14.75
N TYR A 242 -7.60 5.12 -14.82
CA TYR A 242 -7.90 4.21 -15.92
C TYR A 242 -9.37 3.74 -15.94
N PRO A 243 -10.08 3.56 -14.81
CA PRO A 243 -11.48 3.21 -14.84
C PRO A 243 -12.35 4.30 -15.48
N LEU A 244 -12.02 5.57 -15.18
CA LEU A 244 -12.70 6.71 -15.80
C LEU A 244 -12.43 6.77 -17.32
N TRP A 245 -11.18 6.53 -17.74
CA TRP A 245 -10.83 6.41 -19.15
C TRP A 245 -11.61 5.28 -19.86
N LEU A 246 -11.85 4.14 -19.19
CA LEU A 246 -12.66 3.04 -19.72
C LEU A 246 -14.14 3.44 -19.92
N VAL A 247 -14.67 4.31 -19.09
CA VAL A 247 -16.03 4.85 -19.24
C VAL A 247 -16.10 5.86 -20.37
N GLU A 248 -15.20 6.85 -20.38
CA GLU A 248 -15.22 7.98 -21.31
C GLU A 248 -14.83 7.59 -22.74
N GLY A 249 -13.87 6.67 -22.90
CA GLY A 249 -13.38 6.25 -24.22
C GLY A 249 -14.20 5.09 -24.81
N PRO A 250 -14.01 3.85 -24.35
CA PRO A 250 -14.73 2.69 -24.89
C PRO A 250 -16.17 2.52 -24.39
N GLY A 251 -16.65 3.34 -23.44
CA GLY A 251 -18.00 3.25 -22.90
C GLY A 251 -18.25 2.02 -22.02
N PHE A 252 -17.23 1.54 -21.30
CA PHE A 252 -17.36 0.36 -20.45
C PHE A 252 -18.31 0.63 -19.29
N ASP A 253 -19.17 -0.33 -19.02
CA ASP A 253 -19.99 -0.39 -17.83
C ASP A 253 -19.19 -0.89 -16.60
N ALA A 254 -19.83 -0.91 -15.44
CA ALA A 254 -19.23 -1.39 -14.20
C ALA A 254 -18.68 -2.83 -14.30
N ARG A 255 -19.35 -3.67 -15.11
CA ARG A 255 -18.92 -5.06 -15.34
C ARG A 255 -17.63 -5.11 -16.17
N GLY A 256 -17.54 -4.33 -17.24
CA GLY A 256 -16.34 -4.21 -18.07
C GLY A 256 -15.13 -3.70 -17.29
N ILE A 257 -15.34 -2.69 -16.44
CA ILE A 257 -14.30 -2.18 -15.53
C ILE A 257 -13.86 -3.28 -14.55
N ALA A 258 -14.79 -4.00 -13.94
CA ALA A 258 -14.49 -5.07 -12.99
C ALA A 258 -13.65 -6.19 -13.63
N TRP A 259 -13.98 -6.64 -14.84
CA TRP A 259 -13.20 -7.64 -15.56
C TRP A 259 -11.81 -7.13 -15.95
N THR A 260 -11.70 -5.88 -16.39
CA THR A 260 -10.41 -5.25 -16.70
C THR A 260 -9.53 -5.17 -15.45
N THR A 261 -10.10 -4.74 -14.33
CA THR A 261 -9.39 -4.69 -13.03
C THR A 261 -8.97 -6.08 -12.57
N ALA A 262 -9.84 -7.07 -12.69
CA ALA A 262 -9.51 -8.46 -12.34
C ALA A 262 -8.36 -9.00 -13.19
N GLY A 263 -8.36 -8.74 -14.49
CA GLY A 263 -7.27 -9.12 -15.40
C GLY A 263 -5.95 -8.44 -15.02
N LEU A 264 -5.98 -7.14 -14.74
CA LEU A 264 -4.81 -6.39 -14.27
C LEU A 264 -4.24 -6.97 -12.95
N CYS A 265 -5.10 -7.18 -11.95
CA CYS A 265 -4.69 -7.76 -10.66
C CYS A 265 -4.15 -9.19 -10.82
N ALA A 266 -4.77 -10.00 -11.67
CA ALA A 266 -4.28 -11.34 -11.99
C ALA A 266 -2.89 -11.29 -12.63
N MET A 267 -2.67 -10.40 -13.61
CA MET A 267 -1.37 -10.22 -14.26
C MET A 267 -0.29 -9.81 -13.25
N MET A 268 -0.61 -8.86 -12.37
CA MET A 268 0.31 -8.41 -11.31
C MET A 268 0.63 -9.53 -10.32
N THR A 269 -0.37 -10.29 -9.90
CA THR A 269 -0.21 -11.42 -8.98
C THR A 269 0.65 -12.53 -9.60
N LEU A 270 0.33 -12.95 -10.82
CA LEU A 270 1.09 -13.97 -11.54
C LEU A 270 2.55 -13.53 -11.76
N THR A 271 2.76 -12.28 -12.15
CA THR A 271 4.12 -11.73 -12.33
C THR A 271 4.88 -11.71 -11.01
N SER A 272 4.24 -11.27 -9.93
CA SER A 272 4.86 -11.21 -8.60
C SER A 272 5.21 -12.58 -8.07
N LEU A 273 4.30 -13.56 -8.17
CA LEU A 273 4.51 -14.90 -7.63
C LEU A 273 5.51 -15.71 -8.47
N GLY A 274 5.43 -15.59 -9.81
CA GLY A 274 6.18 -16.44 -10.71
C GLY A 274 7.52 -15.89 -11.18
N PHE A 275 7.65 -14.60 -11.35
CA PHE A 275 8.76 -14.01 -12.11
C PHE A 275 9.54 -12.90 -11.40
N ALA A 276 8.88 -11.99 -10.70
CA ALA A 276 9.50 -10.76 -10.20
C ALA A 276 10.59 -11.02 -9.15
N GLY A 277 10.46 -12.11 -8.38
CA GLY A 277 11.45 -12.54 -7.38
C GLY A 277 12.65 -13.32 -7.93
N ARG A 278 12.79 -13.46 -9.25
CA ARG A 278 13.93 -14.18 -9.82
C ARG A 278 15.21 -13.37 -9.76
N PRO A 279 16.34 -13.99 -9.38
CA PRO A 279 17.66 -13.36 -9.39
C PRO A 279 18.02 -12.84 -10.77
N SER A 280 18.79 -11.79 -10.82
CA SER A 280 19.27 -11.20 -12.07
C SER A 280 20.70 -10.68 -11.92
N ARG A 281 21.50 -10.79 -12.97
CA ARG A 281 22.85 -10.22 -13.04
C ARG A 281 22.84 -8.71 -13.20
N ILE A 282 21.69 -8.10 -13.52
CA ILE A 282 21.55 -6.66 -13.73
C ILE A 282 21.39 -5.97 -12.38
N ALA A 283 22.09 -4.87 -12.17
CA ALA A 283 22.03 -4.07 -10.95
C ALA A 283 20.57 -3.67 -10.60
N PRO A 284 20.15 -3.74 -9.33
CA PRO A 284 18.77 -3.52 -8.90
C PRO A 284 18.20 -2.17 -9.37
N LEU A 285 18.94 -1.07 -9.22
CA LEU A 285 18.51 0.27 -9.66
C LEU A 285 18.31 0.36 -11.18
N ARG A 286 19.15 -0.31 -11.97
CA ARG A 286 19.01 -0.34 -13.43
C ARG A 286 17.75 -1.11 -13.83
N ARG A 287 17.49 -2.24 -13.16
CA ARG A 287 16.22 -3.00 -13.35
C ARG A 287 15.02 -2.17 -12.96
N ALA A 288 15.08 -1.50 -11.80
CA ALA A 288 14.00 -0.62 -11.35
C ALA A 288 13.73 0.51 -12.34
N ALA A 289 14.79 1.15 -12.86
CA ALA A 289 14.68 2.19 -13.88
C ALA A 289 13.99 1.68 -15.16
N TRP A 290 14.38 0.50 -15.68
CA TRP A 290 13.73 -0.08 -16.86
C TRP A 290 12.26 -0.38 -16.63
N ASN A 291 11.92 -0.89 -15.44
CA ASN A 291 10.53 -1.14 -15.07
C ASN A 291 9.73 0.17 -14.89
N ALA A 292 10.35 1.24 -14.38
CA ALA A 292 9.71 2.55 -14.32
C ALA A 292 9.40 3.12 -15.72
N PHE A 293 10.32 2.94 -16.69
CA PHE A 293 10.03 3.28 -18.09
C PHE A 293 8.96 2.38 -18.70
N GLY A 294 8.94 1.08 -18.35
CA GLY A 294 7.87 0.17 -18.78
C GLY A 294 6.50 0.61 -18.26
N VAL A 295 6.41 1.04 -17.00
CA VAL A 295 5.20 1.64 -16.44
C VAL A 295 4.84 2.91 -17.18
N ALA A 296 5.80 3.82 -17.39
CA ALA A 296 5.56 5.08 -18.11
C ALA A 296 5.03 4.84 -19.52
N ALA A 297 5.63 3.90 -20.25
CA ALA A 297 5.18 3.54 -21.60
C ALA A 297 3.77 2.96 -21.60
N ALA A 298 3.45 2.05 -20.68
CA ALA A 298 2.11 1.47 -20.57
C ALA A 298 1.07 2.56 -20.27
N VAL A 299 1.34 3.45 -19.30
CA VAL A 299 0.41 4.54 -18.95
C VAL A 299 0.24 5.54 -20.11
N ALA A 300 1.33 5.89 -20.81
CA ALA A 300 1.28 6.73 -21.99
C ALA A 300 0.44 6.09 -23.13
N LEU A 301 0.59 4.79 -23.36
CA LEU A 301 -0.20 4.06 -24.35
C LEU A 301 -1.69 4.03 -24.02
N VAL A 302 -2.08 4.00 -22.74
CA VAL A 302 -3.49 4.16 -22.34
C VAL A 302 -3.98 5.56 -22.70
N ALA A 303 -3.17 6.60 -22.45
CA ALA A 303 -3.57 7.98 -22.69
C ALA A 303 -3.73 8.32 -24.19
N VAL A 304 -2.78 7.85 -25.04
CA VAL A 304 -2.71 8.26 -26.46
C VAL A 304 -3.09 7.17 -27.44
N GLY A 305 -3.21 5.93 -26.99
CA GLY A 305 -3.55 4.77 -27.82
C GLY A 305 -5.05 4.72 -28.22
N ASN A 306 -5.34 3.84 -29.15
CA ASN A 306 -6.72 3.45 -29.38
C ASN A 306 -7.21 2.50 -28.27
N VAL A 307 -8.51 2.19 -28.25
CA VAL A 307 -9.15 1.35 -27.22
C VAL A 307 -8.45 0.02 -27.03
N TRP A 308 -8.12 -0.69 -28.10
CA TRP A 308 -7.48 -2.01 -28.04
C TRP A 308 -6.05 -1.94 -27.48
N LEU A 309 -5.30 -0.94 -27.93
CA LEU A 309 -3.95 -0.70 -27.44
C LEU A 309 -3.97 -0.26 -25.97
N GLY A 310 -4.94 0.54 -25.56
CA GLY A 310 -5.16 0.96 -24.18
C GLY A 310 -5.48 -0.23 -23.27
N LEU A 311 -6.38 -1.12 -23.68
CA LEU A 311 -6.71 -2.35 -22.93
C LEU A 311 -5.50 -3.27 -22.79
N LEU A 312 -4.74 -3.49 -23.86
CA LEU A 312 -3.50 -4.25 -23.82
C LEU A 312 -2.49 -3.60 -22.87
N ALA A 313 -2.33 -2.29 -22.95
CA ALA A 313 -1.42 -1.53 -22.09
C ALA A 313 -1.82 -1.60 -20.62
N ILE A 314 -3.11 -1.58 -20.27
CA ILE A 314 -3.61 -1.80 -18.91
C ILE A 314 -3.16 -3.17 -18.39
N MET A 315 -3.32 -4.23 -19.18
CA MET A 315 -2.87 -5.57 -18.78
C MET A 315 -1.35 -5.63 -18.61
N LEU A 316 -0.60 -5.08 -19.58
CA LEU A 316 0.86 -5.10 -19.57
C LEU A 316 1.48 -4.21 -18.48
N PHE A 317 0.80 -3.16 -18.03
CA PHE A 317 1.23 -2.33 -16.91
C PHE A 317 1.57 -3.15 -15.66
N GLY A 318 0.81 -4.21 -15.41
CA GLY A 318 0.98 -5.09 -14.25
C GLY A 318 2.38 -5.70 -14.14
N ILE A 319 3.02 -5.99 -15.27
CA ILE A 319 4.33 -6.65 -15.31
C ILE A 319 5.44 -5.75 -14.75
N PRO A 320 5.75 -4.59 -15.36
CA PRO A 320 6.82 -3.73 -14.86
C PRO A 320 6.54 -3.18 -13.47
N ASN A 321 5.28 -2.91 -13.12
CA ASN A 321 4.93 -2.45 -11.78
C ASN A 321 5.21 -3.54 -10.72
N ALA A 322 4.89 -4.81 -10.99
CA ALA A 322 5.19 -5.91 -10.09
C ALA A 322 6.70 -6.11 -9.89
N PHE A 323 7.50 -6.03 -10.95
CA PHE A 323 8.96 -6.09 -10.85
C PHE A 323 9.54 -4.92 -10.04
N TYR A 324 9.10 -3.70 -10.28
CA TYR A 324 9.57 -2.52 -9.55
C TYR A 324 9.31 -2.67 -8.04
N ASN A 325 8.07 -3.05 -7.69
CA ASN A 325 7.66 -3.21 -6.29
C ASN A 325 8.33 -4.41 -5.58
N ALA A 326 8.84 -5.38 -6.31
CA ALA A 326 9.67 -6.45 -5.74
C ALA A 326 11.10 -5.98 -5.47
N ILE A 327 11.68 -5.19 -6.39
CA ILE A 327 13.09 -4.80 -6.37
C ILE A 327 13.36 -3.67 -5.37
N MET A 328 12.55 -2.60 -5.39
CA MET A 328 12.85 -1.38 -4.63
C MET A 328 12.87 -1.57 -3.11
N PRO A 329 11.93 -2.28 -2.47
CA PRO A 329 12.02 -2.52 -1.03
C PRO A 329 13.27 -3.32 -0.64
N GLY A 330 13.65 -4.32 -1.45
CA GLY A 330 14.86 -5.10 -1.24
C GLY A 330 16.12 -4.24 -1.28
N TRP A 331 16.26 -3.43 -2.34
CA TRP A 331 17.39 -2.50 -2.47
C TRP A 331 17.42 -1.47 -1.35
N CYS A 332 16.26 -0.93 -0.94
CA CYS A 332 16.17 0.00 0.19
C CYS A 332 16.59 -0.67 1.50
N ALA A 333 16.18 -1.92 1.73
CA ALA A 333 16.58 -2.70 2.89
C ALA A 333 18.09 -2.90 2.97
N ASP A 334 18.73 -3.25 1.83
CA ASP A 334 20.18 -3.43 1.74
C ASP A 334 20.95 -2.13 1.97
N ARG A 335 20.48 -1.04 1.37
CA ARG A 335 21.22 0.22 1.36
C ARG A 335 21.03 1.05 2.61
N PHE A 336 19.81 1.08 3.13
CA PHE A 336 19.39 1.99 4.19
C PHE A 336 18.96 1.28 5.48
N GLY A 337 19.08 -0.05 5.53
CA GLY A 337 18.68 -0.84 6.71
C GLY A 337 19.35 -0.43 8.02
N GLY A 338 20.56 0.15 7.94
CA GLY A 338 21.28 0.69 9.11
C GLY A 338 20.57 1.85 9.83
N TYR A 339 19.61 2.52 9.15
CA TYR A 339 18.76 3.55 9.77
C TYR A 339 17.50 2.97 10.46
N GLY A 340 17.38 1.65 10.53
CA GLY A 340 16.20 0.93 11.01
C GLY A 340 15.33 0.42 9.86
N GLN A 341 15.21 -0.90 9.72
CA GLN A 341 14.43 -1.54 8.64
C GLN A 341 12.98 -1.10 8.66
N GLY A 342 12.36 -1.01 9.85
CA GLY A 342 10.99 -0.55 10.01
C GLY A 342 10.80 0.91 9.62
N ALA A 343 11.76 1.78 9.95
CA ALA A 343 11.71 3.20 9.59
C ALA A 343 11.79 3.38 8.07
N VAL A 344 12.67 2.63 7.39
CA VAL A 344 12.84 2.68 5.92
C VAL A 344 11.59 2.13 5.21
N MET A 345 11.07 0.98 5.65
CA MET A 345 9.85 0.41 5.08
C MET A 345 8.61 1.26 5.38
N GLY A 346 8.57 1.89 6.56
CA GLY A 346 7.56 2.87 6.93
C GLY A 346 7.59 4.11 6.03
N LEU A 347 8.78 4.58 5.66
CA LEU A 347 8.94 5.69 4.71
C LEU A 347 8.34 5.34 3.34
N LEU A 348 8.61 4.13 2.80
CA LEU A 348 8.04 3.67 1.54
C LEU A 348 6.51 3.61 1.59
N SER A 349 5.95 3.13 2.70
CA SER A 349 4.49 3.07 2.88
C SER A 349 3.87 4.47 3.04
N THR A 350 4.56 5.38 3.72
CA THR A 350 4.12 6.78 3.85
C THR A 350 4.12 7.49 2.50
N ILE A 351 5.13 7.24 1.65
CA ILE A 351 5.19 7.75 0.27
C ILE A 351 3.97 7.29 -0.53
N PHE A 352 3.57 6.03 -0.40
CA PHE A 352 2.38 5.50 -1.06
C PHE A 352 1.12 6.28 -0.66
N CYS A 353 0.93 6.55 0.63
CA CYS A 353 -0.24 7.31 1.10
C CYS A 353 -0.24 8.76 0.62
N ILE A 354 0.94 9.43 0.66
CA ILE A 354 1.09 10.79 0.16
C ILE A 354 0.78 10.86 -1.34
N ALA A 355 1.26 9.89 -2.12
CA ALA A 355 1.01 9.83 -3.55
C ALA A 355 -0.50 9.68 -3.86
N ASN A 356 -1.22 8.83 -3.11
CA ASN A 356 -2.66 8.69 -3.26
C ASN A 356 -3.39 10.03 -3.01
N ILE A 357 -3.05 10.73 -1.92
CA ILE A 357 -3.66 12.03 -1.60
C ILE A 357 -3.35 13.07 -2.70
N LEU A 358 -2.09 13.16 -3.11
CA LEU A 358 -1.67 14.13 -4.14
C LEU A 358 -2.35 13.87 -5.47
N MET A 359 -2.43 12.59 -5.89
CA MET A 359 -3.00 12.26 -7.19
C MET A 359 -4.52 12.32 -7.18
N ALA A 360 -5.19 12.00 -6.06
CA ALA A 360 -6.62 12.23 -5.93
C ALA A 360 -6.98 13.71 -6.11
N LEU A 361 -6.21 14.63 -5.48
CA LEU A 361 -6.43 16.07 -5.61
C LEU A 361 -6.06 16.59 -7.00
N ALA A 362 -4.84 16.35 -7.46
CA ALA A 362 -4.35 16.83 -8.76
C ALA A 362 -5.13 16.22 -9.92
N GLY A 363 -5.43 14.92 -9.83
CA GLY A 363 -6.18 14.21 -10.83
C GLY A 363 -7.62 14.69 -10.94
N SER A 364 -8.30 14.94 -9.82
CA SER A 364 -9.66 15.50 -9.83
C SER A 364 -9.73 16.85 -10.54
N VAL A 365 -8.71 17.69 -10.41
CA VAL A 365 -8.67 18.98 -11.13
C VAL A 365 -8.38 18.77 -12.61
N LEU A 366 -7.42 17.91 -12.96
CA LEU A 366 -7.03 17.67 -14.34
C LEU A 366 -8.14 16.96 -15.17
N THR A 367 -8.91 16.06 -14.53
CA THR A 367 -10.04 15.38 -15.19
C THR A 367 -11.20 16.30 -15.53
N LEU A 368 -11.27 17.50 -14.94
CA LEU A 368 -12.23 18.51 -15.39
C LEU A 368 -11.94 19.00 -16.82
N ILE A 369 -10.71 18.85 -17.29
CA ILE A 369 -10.30 19.23 -18.65
C ILE A 369 -10.29 17.98 -19.54
N ASP A 370 -9.49 16.97 -19.20
CA ASP A 370 -9.40 15.68 -19.93
C ASP A 370 -8.72 14.63 -19.02
N THR A 371 -9.32 13.45 -18.89
CA THR A 371 -8.77 12.32 -18.13
C THR A 371 -7.41 11.87 -18.66
N ARG A 372 -7.13 12.05 -19.94
CA ARG A 372 -5.82 11.73 -20.53
C ARG A 372 -4.67 12.54 -19.95
N LEU A 373 -4.93 13.78 -19.51
CA LEU A 373 -3.91 14.65 -18.92
C LEU A 373 -3.35 14.06 -17.62
N VAL A 374 -4.21 13.45 -16.80
CA VAL A 374 -3.77 12.76 -15.56
C VAL A 374 -2.87 11.57 -15.89
N LEU A 375 -3.26 10.77 -16.88
CA LEU A 375 -2.48 9.63 -17.34
C LEU A 375 -1.13 10.06 -17.91
N LEU A 376 -1.11 11.13 -18.74
CA LEU A 376 0.14 11.69 -19.28
C LEU A 376 1.05 12.24 -18.17
N LEU A 377 0.49 12.92 -17.18
CA LEU A 377 1.24 13.35 -15.99
C LEU A 377 1.83 12.13 -15.26
N GLY A 378 1.03 11.08 -15.08
CA GLY A 378 1.47 9.83 -14.46
C GLY A 378 2.62 9.16 -15.24
N ALA A 379 2.51 9.12 -16.57
CA ALA A 379 3.57 8.61 -17.44
C ALA A 379 4.85 9.45 -17.32
N ALA A 380 4.72 10.78 -17.35
CA ALA A 380 5.86 11.70 -17.21
C ALA A 380 6.58 11.54 -15.86
N LEU A 381 5.82 11.43 -14.76
CA LEU A 381 6.38 11.22 -13.41
C LEU A 381 7.10 9.88 -13.31
N SER A 382 6.53 8.80 -13.85
CA SER A 382 7.16 7.47 -13.89
C SER A 382 8.43 7.46 -14.74
N ALA A 383 8.40 8.12 -15.91
CA ALA A 383 9.57 8.26 -16.79
C ALA A 383 10.67 9.07 -16.12
N TRP A 384 10.33 10.19 -15.48
CA TRP A 384 11.28 11.00 -14.71
C TRP A 384 11.93 10.21 -13.58
N ALA A 385 11.15 9.42 -12.83
CA ALA A 385 11.67 8.54 -11.80
C ALA A 385 12.66 7.51 -12.38
N GLY A 386 12.32 6.87 -13.51
CA GLY A 386 13.20 5.95 -14.23
C GLY A 386 14.53 6.61 -14.64
N TRP A 387 14.46 7.81 -15.19
CA TRP A 387 15.64 8.58 -15.57
C TRP A 387 16.53 8.93 -14.36
N ARG A 388 15.94 9.37 -13.26
CA ARG A 388 16.68 9.68 -12.03
C ARG A 388 17.33 8.43 -11.42
N LEU A 389 16.69 7.27 -11.50
CA LEU A 389 17.26 5.99 -11.05
C LEU A 389 18.46 5.55 -11.89
N GLN A 390 18.42 5.74 -13.21
CA GLN A 390 19.58 5.46 -14.09
C GLN A 390 20.80 6.32 -13.76
N GLY A 391 20.56 7.60 -13.47
CA GLY A 391 21.60 8.55 -13.10
C GLY A 391 22.06 8.45 -11.64
N TRP A 392 21.46 7.56 -10.85
CA TRP A 392 21.82 7.41 -9.44
C TRP A 392 23.16 6.68 -9.30
N ARG A 393 24.24 7.44 -9.30
CA ARG A 393 25.54 6.92 -8.90
C ARG A 393 25.55 6.84 -7.38
N VAL A 394 25.55 5.62 -6.87
CA VAL A 394 25.76 5.36 -5.45
C VAL A 394 27.21 5.75 -5.14
N GLN A 395 27.42 6.91 -4.54
CA GLN A 395 28.66 7.15 -3.83
C GLN A 395 28.73 6.09 -2.74
N MET A 396 29.67 5.17 -2.82
CA MET A 396 29.95 4.22 -1.75
C MET A 396 30.38 5.06 -0.55
N ALA A 397 29.43 5.40 0.32
CA ALA A 397 29.76 5.85 1.65
C ALA A 397 30.52 4.68 2.29
N ALA A 398 31.79 4.91 2.64
CA ALA A 398 32.53 4.00 3.48
C ALA A 398 31.66 3.67 4.69
N PRO A 399 31.62 2.40 5.14
CA PRO A 399 30.92 2.06 6.37
C PRO A 399 31.43 3.04 7.42
N ALA A 400 30.51 3.64 8.19
CA ALA A 400 30.87 4.42 9.36
C ALA A 400 31.49 3.42 10.36
N SER A 401 32.72 3.03 10.06
CA SER A 401 33.55 2.22 10.92
C SER A 401 33.90 3.07 12.13
N ALA A 402 33.38 2.67 13.30
CA ALA A 402 34.12 2.70 14.55
C ALA A 402 35.13 3.88 14.73
N SER A 403 34.65 5.13 14.74
CA SER A 403 35.41 6.24 15.33
C SER A 403 34.74 6.74 16.60
N GLY A 404 34.73 5.91 17.64
CA GLY A 404 34.08 6.24 18.92
C GLY A 404 34.51 5.33 20.06
N ALA A 405 35.66 4.63 19.94
CA ALA A 405 36.25 3.91 21.01
C ALA A 405 37.68 4.39 21.25
N SER A 406 37.83 5.65 21.73
CA SER A 406 38.99 6.06 22.54
C SER A 406 38.85 7.54 22.88
N LYS A 407 38.20 7.88 23.95
CA LYS A 407 38.69 8.81 24.98
C LYS A 407 37.68 8.84 26.13
#